data_d5ea1ee36b2d9be99ba638ae406f82ce
#
_entry.id   d5ea1ee36b2d9be99ba638ae406f82ce
#
_cell.length_a   1.000
_cell.length_b   1.000
_cell.length_c   1.000
_cell.angle_alpha   90.00
_cell.angle_beta   90.00
_cell.angle_gamma   90.00
#
_symmetry.space_group_name_H-M   'P 1'
#
loop_
_entity.id
_entity.type
_entity.pdbx_description
1 polymer ?
#
loop_
_entity_poly.entity_id
_entity_poly.type
_entity_poly.pdbx_seq_one_letter_code
_entity_poly.pdbx_strand_id
1 'polypeptide(L)'
;MIYPTPWGQVAVAPIPDAEALESGATDEELRSVAGITSPSRRIERLAWRALLRSMSPLAQVEYLPNGKPKLKNSDKHISVSHCRDCVAVALGEKPCGVDVERLDRNFSRVAERYLSPSEAALAADEHWAAVVWCAKEALFKMAGREGVDFMRDMQIVAVEPPVDFVQGRWHLVARLFGEEVELRGVVIDAEHILVFTL
;
A
#
# COMPACT_ATOMS: atom_id res chain seq x y z
N MET A 1 13.64 0.03 0.46
CA MET A 1 13.71 -0.10 -1.03
C MET A 1 12.85 0.99 -1.66
N ILE A 2 13.20 1.45 -2.87
CA ILE A 2 12.44 2.48 -3.62
C ILE A 2 12.17 1.94 -5.02
N TYR A 3 10.92 2.08 -5.47
CA TYR A 3 10.45 1.70 -6.79
C TYR A 3 9.98 2.96 -7.53
N PRO A 4 10.60 3.34 -8.66
CA PRO A 4 10.11 4.42 -9.51
C PRO A 4 8.82 4.01 -10.20
N THR A 5 7.93 4.98 -10.40
CA THR A 5 6.67 4.83 -11.14
C THR A 5 6.53 5.96 -12.15
N PRO A 6 5.65 5.86 -13.17
CA PRO A 6 5.44 6.95 -14.15
C PRO A 6 4.95 8.26 -13.52
N TRP A 7 4.39 8.22 -12.32
CA TRP A 7 3.82 9.38 -11.61
C TRP A 7 4.62 9.80 -10.36
N GLY A 8 5.70 9.06 -9.99
CA GLY A 8 6.47 9.35 -8.79
C GLY A 8 7.28 8.17 -8.28
N GLN A 9 7.07 7.78 -7.02
CA GLN A 9 7.82 6.69 -6.42
C GLN A 9 7.04 6.00 -5.29
N VAL A 10 7.39 4.74 -5.06
CA VAL A 10 6.94 3.95 -3.90
C VAL A 10 8.15 3.54 -3.08
N ALA A 11 8.12 3.81 -1.79
CA ALA A 11 9.14 3.34 -0.84
C ALA A 11 8.54 2.31 0.11
N VAL A 12 9.33 1.33 0.49
CA VAL A 12 9.00 0.31 1.50
C VAL A 12 10.20 0.10 2.43
N ALA A 13 9.92 -0.04 3.72
CA ALA A 13 10.93 -0.22 4.74
C ALA A 13 10.41 -1.07 5.91
N PRO A 14 11.28 -1.83 6.59
CA PRO A 14 10.93 -2.44 7.87
C PRO A 14 10.57 -1.36 8.89
N ILE A 15 9.72 -1.71 9.86
CA ILE A 15 9.42 -0.85 11.00
C ILE A 15 10.59 -0.95 11.99
N PRO A 16 11.31 0.15 12.28
CA PRO A 16 12.33 0.17 13.32
C PRO A 16 11.72 -0.07 14.71
N ASP A 17 12.57 -0.32 15.71
CA ASP A 17 12.12 -0.37 17.10
C ASP A 17 11.53 0.98 17.57
N ALA A 18 10.70 0.91 18.63
CA ALA A 18 9.97 2.07 19.12
C ALA A 18 10.90 3.20 19.61
N GLU A 19 12.02 2.86 20.24
CA GLU A 19 12.97 3.83 20.79
C GLU A 19 13.66 4.60 19.64
N ALA A 20 14.10 3.90 18.60
CA ALA A 20 14.70 4.53 17.42
C ALA A 20 13.71 5.45 16.69
N LEU A 21 12.43 5.02 16.57
CA LEU A 21 11.39 5.85 15.97
C LEU A 21 11.09 7.11 16.78
N GLU A 22 10.92 6.98 18.09
CA GLU A 22 10.60 8.11 18.97
C GLU A 22 11.76 9.10 19.06
N SER A 23 13.01 8.62 19.18
CA SER A 23 14.19 9.48 19.23
C SER A 23 14.49 10.20 17.91
N GLY A 24 14.15 9.59 16.79
CA GLY A 24 14.32 10.18 15.45
C GLY A 24 13.12 10.99 14.95
N ALA A 25 12.02 11.04 15.70
CA ALA A 25 10.80 11.73 15.29
C ALA A 25 10.91 13.24 15.49
N THR A 26 10.27 14.00 14.62
CA THR A 26 10.07 15.44 14.78
C THR A 26 8.96 15.73 15.80
N ASP A 27 8.95 16.96 16.34
CA ASP A 27 7.86 17.41 17.24
C ASP A 27 6.47 17.29 16.59
N GLU A 28 6.36 17.50 15.29
CA GLU A 28 5.11 17.32 14.55
C GLU A 28 4.68 15.86 14.50
N GLU A 29 5.61 14.95 14.23
CA GLU A 29 5.36 13.51 14.22
C GLU A 29 4.94 13.01 15.60
N LEU A 30 5.61 13.44 16.68
CA LEU A 30 5.24 13.13 18.06
C LEU A 30 3.85 13.67 18.42
N ARG A 31 3.54 14.92 18.06
CA ARG A 31 2.19 15.47 18.24
C ARG A 31 1.12 14.68 17.50
N SER A 32 1.43 14.17 16.30
CA SER A 32 0.48 13.40 15.48
C SER A 32 0.04 12.08 16.12
N VAL A 33 0.82 11.57 17.07
CA VAL A 33 0.55 10.30 17.79
C VAL A 33 0.16 10.49 19.24
N ALA A 34 0.16 11.71 19.77
CA ALA A 34 -0.08 11.98 21.19
C ALA A 34 -1.44 11.46 21.70
N GLY A 35 -2.48 11.48 20.84
CA GLY A 35 -3.82 10.97 21.16
C GLY A 35 -4.04 9.50 20.87
N ILE A 36 -3.04 8.78 20.34
CA ILE A 36 -3.18 7.36 20.00
C ILE A 36 -2.82 6.50 21.20
N THR A 37 -3.78 5.76 21.73
CA THR A 37 -3.59 4.89 22.92
C THR A 37 -2.97 3.53 22.58
N SER A 38 -3.16 3.03 21.33
CA SER A 38 -2.57 1.76 20.88
C SER A 38 -1.09 1.92 20.55
N PRO A 39 -0.18 1.21 21.25
CA PRO A 39 1.26 1.28 20.97
C PRO A 39 1.61 0.90 19.53
N SER A 40 1.01 -0.16 18.99
CA SER A 40 1.26 -0.59 17.61
C SER A 40 0.89 0.51 16.60
N ARG A 41 -0.27 1.13 16.75
CA ARG A 41 -0.71 2.23 15.85
C ARG A 41 0.16 3.48 15.97
N ARG A 42 0.74 3.73 17.15
CA ARG A 42 1.72 4.83 17.33
C ARG A 42 2.98 4.54 16.51
N ILE A 43 3.53 3.33 16.67
CA ILE A 43 4.73 2.86 15.97
C ILE A 43 4.52 2.89 14.46
N GLU A 44 3.44 2.29 13.96
CA GLU A 44 3.07 2.30 12.55
C GLU A 44 3.01 3.73 11.99
N ARG A 45 2.36 4.65 12.72
CA ARG A 45 2.25 6.05 12.29
C ARG A 45 3.60 6.78 12.27
N LEU A 46 4.44 6.59 13.24
CA LEU A 46 5.78 7.17 13.26
C LEU A 46 6.65 6.58 12.14
N ALA A 47 6.58 5.27 11.91
CA ALA A 47 7.37 4.59 10.92
C ALA A 47 7.08 5.08 9.49
N TRP A 48 5.81 5.13 9.07
CA TRP A 48 5.51 5.60 7.72
C TRP A 48 5.76 7.12 7.56
N ARG A 49 5.63 7.93 8.63
CA ARG A 49 5.99 9.35 8.58
C ARG A 49 7.50 9.54 8.45
N ALA A 50 8.31 8.77 9.17
CA ALA A 50 9.76 8.76 9.00
C ALA A 50 10.16 8.35 7.57
N LEU A 51 9.49 7.33 6.99
CA LEU A 51 9.69 6.94 5.60
C LEU A 51 9.30 8.06 4.63
N LEU A 52 8.14 8.69 4.81
CA LEU A 52 7.71 9.84 4.01
C LEU A 52 8.72 10.99 4.10
N ARG A 53 9.22 11.32 5.28
CA ARG A 53 10.23 12.37 5.48
C ARG A 53 11.52 12.06 4.73
N SER A 54 11.93 10.79 4.64
CA SER A 54 13.10 10.41 3.83
C SER A 54 12.88 10.62 2.32
N MET A 55 11.62 10.51 1.85
CA MET A 55 11.23 10.75 0.45
C MET A 55 11.01 12.23 0.15
N SER A 56 10.48 12.97 1.12
CA SER A 56 10.11 14.38 0.99
C SER A 56 10.27 15.09 2.34
N PRO A 57 11.46 15.64 2.64
CA PRO A 57 11.81 16.19 3.97
C PRO A 57 10.89 17.31 4.47
N LEU A 58 10.25 18.04 3.57
CA LEU A 58 9.35 19.16 3.90
C LEU A 58 7.86 18.78 3.87
N ALA A 59 7.53 17.50 3.68
CA ALA A 59 6.15 17.04 3.61
C ALA A 59 5.44 17.22 4.96
N GLN A 60 4.29 17.88 4.96
CA GLN A 60 3.39 18.00 6.10
C GLN A 60 2.11 17.23 5.81
N VAL A 61 1.62 16.48 6.78
CA VAL A 61 0.47 15.59 6.61
C VAL A 61 -0.73 16.08 7.41
N GLU A 62 -1.86 16.18 6.72
CA GLU A 62 -3.19 16.31 7.32
C GLU A 62 -4.04 15.08 6.98
N TYR A 63 -5.21 14.96 7.61
CA TYR A 63 -6.12 13.86 7.35
C TYR A 63 -7.45 14.39 6.85
N LEU A 64 -7.96 13.76 5.80
CA LEU A 64 -9.32 13.97 5.33
C LEU A 64 -10.34 13.41 6.35
N PRO A 65 -11.63 13.81 6.31
CA PRO A 65 -12.65 13.30 7.23
C PRO A 65 -12.78 11.77 7.25
N ASN A 66 -12.49 11.10 6.15
CA ASN A 66 -12.47 9.64 6.03
C ASN A 66 -11.15 8.99 6.53
N GLY A 67 -10.24 9.76 7.13
CA GLY A 67 -8.98 9.29 7.66
C GLY A 67 -7.84 9.11 6.65
N LYS A 68 -8.08 9.39 5.36
CA LYS A 68 -7.03 9.31 4.33
C LYS A 68 -5.99 10.41 4.56
N PRO A 69 -4.68 10.09 4.58
CA PRO A 69 -3.64 11.09 4.65
C PRO A 69 -3.58 11.92 3.35
N LYS A 70 -3.32 13.20 3.51
CA LYS A 70 -3.11 14.17 2.42
C LYS A 70 -1.92 15.06 2.78
N LEU A 71 -1.16 15.50 1.78
CA LEU A 71 -0.13 16.51 1.98
C LEU A 71 -0.77 17.89 2.09
N LYS A 72 -0.38 18.63 3.13
CA LYS A 72 -0.95 19.95 3.44
C LYS A 72 -0.41 21.05 2.54
N ASN A 73 0.85 20.95 2.15
CA ASN A 73 1.60 21.97 1.45
C ASN A 73 2.07 21.55 0.05
N SER A 74 1.38 20.58 -0.56
CA SER A 74 1.73 20.03 -1.87
C SER A 74 0.49 19.45 -2.55
N ASP A 75 0.43 19.57 -3.87
CA ASP A 75 -0.60 18.93 -4.69
C ASP A 75 -0.31 17.44 -4.97
N LYS A 76 0.83 16.94 -4.49
CA LYS A 76 1.17 15.52 -4.63
C LYS A 76 0.21 14.63 -3.84
N HIS A 77 -0.07 13.47 -4.42
CA HIS A 77 -0.87 12.43 -3.80
C HIS A 77 0.01 11.53 -2.94
N ILE A 78 -0.54 11.06 -1.83
CA ILE A 78 0.09 10.11 -0.93
C ILE A 78 -0.84 8.93 -0.69
N SER A 79 -0.26 7.73 -0.66
CA SER A 79 -0.90 6.51 -0.17
C SER A 79 0.03 5.81 0.80
N VAL A 80 -0.53 5.21 1.85
CA VAL A 80 0.22 4.59 2.94
C VAL A 80 -0.33 3.20 3.21
N SER A 81 0.56 2.26 3.43
CA SER A 81 0.23 0.93 3.95
C SER A 81 1.22 0.48 5.01
N HIS A 82 0.79 -0.44 5.83
CA HIS A 82 1.62 -1.10 6.83
C HIS A 82 1.09 -2.49 7.14
N CYS A 83 1.98 -3.39 7.43
CA CYS A 83 1.71 -4.66 8.11
C CYS A 83 2.43 -4.67 9.47
N ARG A 84 2.56 -5.83 10.11
CA ARG A 84 3.11 -5.95 11.46
C ARG A 84 4.52 -5.37 11.62
N ASP A 85 5.35 -5.46 10.59
CA ASP A 85 6.79 -5.21 10.63
C ASP A 85 7.32 -4.42 9.43
N CYS A 86 6.42 -3.95 8.56
CA CYS A 86 6.79 -3.22 7.34
C CYS A 86 5.82 -2.07 7.07
N VAL A 87 6.33 -0.97 6.53
CA VAL A 87 5.55 0.18 6.05
C VAL A 87 5.88 0.48 4.61
N ALA A 88 4.88 0.96 3.86
CA ALA A 88 5.03 1.43 2.49
C ALA A 88 4.37 2.81 2.30
N VAL A 89 5.02 3.65 1.50
CA VAL A 89 4.51 4.98 1.12
C VAL A 89 4.64 5.15 -0.37
N ALA A 90 3.55 5.50 -1.03
CA ALA A 90 3.51 5.99 -2.40
C ALA A 90 3.37 7.51 -2.40
N LEU A 91 4.15 8.19 -3.23
CA LEU A 91 4.18 9.66 -3.34
C LEU A 91 4.34 10.05 -4.80
N GLY A 92 3.41 10.84 -5.34
CA GLY A 92 3.46 11.23 -6.74
C GLY A 92 2.46 12.29 -7.18
N GLU A 93 2.54 12.64 -8.46
CA GLU A 93 1.77 13.73 -9.10
C GLU A 93 0.32 13.35 -9.44
N LYS A 94 -0.02 12.05 -9.36
CA LYS A 94 -1.35 11.52 -9.68
C LYS A 94 -1.90 10.72 -8.50
N PRO A 95 -3.24 10.49 -8.42
CA PRO A 95 -3.83 9.56 -7.47
C PRO A 95 -3.13 8.22 -7.54
N CYS A 96 -2.70 7.71 -6.40
CA CYS A 96 -1.92 6.49 -6.28
C CYS A 96 -2.41 5.63 -5.12
N GLY A 97 -2.10 4.35 -5.19
CA GLY A 97 -2.38 3.39 -4.14
C GLY A 97 -1.22 2.44 -3.92
N VAL A 98 -1.00 2.05 -2.68
CA VAL A 98 -0.01 1.05 -2.29
C VAL A 98 -0.57 0.17 -1.18
N ASP A 99 -0.25 -1.11 -1.24
CA ASP A 99 -0.50 -2.03 -0.15
C ASP A 99 0.69 -2.96 0.08
N VAL A 100 1.00 -3.24 1.35
CA VAL A 100 2.03 -4.17 1.78
C VAL A 100 1.47 -5.11 2.83
N GLU A 101 1.66 -6.42 2.63
CA GLU A 101 1.15 -7.45 3.51
C GLU A 101 2.18 -8.55 3.75
N ARG A 102 1.99 -9.29 4.84
CA ARG A 102 2.75 -10.50 5.10
C ARG A 102 2.15 -11.69 4.35
N LEU A 103 3.01 -12.53 3.78
CA LEU A 103 2.61 -13.75 3.07
C LEU A 103 2.08 -14.86 4.01
N ASP A 104 2.45 -14.81 5.32
CA ASP A 104 1.95 -15.74 6.33
C ASP A 104 0.49 -15.46 6.79
N ARG A 105 -0.11 -14.36 6.34
CA ARG A 105 -1.52 -14.04 6.57
C ARG A 105 -2.42 -15.02 5.82
N ASN A 106 -3.43 -15.55 6.50
CA ASN A 106 -4.41 -16.46 5.89
C ASN A 106 -5.42 -15.67 5.04
N PHE A 107 -5.08 -15.42 3.78
CA PHE A 107 -5.93 -14.74 2.80
C PHE A 107 -7.13 -15.58 2.36
N SER A 108 -6.99 -16.92 2.33
CA SER A 108 -8.07 -17.81 1.90
C SER A 108 -9.28 -17.75 2.83
N ARG A 109 -9.12 -17.42 4.11
CA ARG A 109 -10.22 -17.29 5.08
C ARG A 109 -11.25 -16.22 4.71
N VAL A 110 -10.84 -15.21 3.98
CA VAL A 110 -11.68 -14.06 3.59
C VAL A 110 -11.78 -13.89 2.07
N ALA A 111 -11.26 -14.86 1.30
CA ALA A 111 -11.17 -14.78 -0.16
C ALA A 111 -12.52 -14.49 -0.83
N GLU A 112 -13.61 -15.09 -0.35
CA GLU A 112 -14.97 -14.87 -0.87
C GLU A 112 -15.41 -13.39 -0.87
N ARG A 113 -14.76 -12.53 -0.08
CA ARG A 113 -15.10 -11.11 0.04
C ARG A 113 -14.41 -10.23 -1.00
N TYR A 114 -13.38 -10.74 -1.67
CA TYR A 114 -12.58 -9.92 -2.58
C TYR A 114 -12.09 -10.64 -3.85
N LEU A 115 -12.08 -11.98 -3.86
CA LEU A 115 -11.56 -12.80 -4.95
C LEU A 115 -12.72 -13.49 -5.69
N SER A 116 -13.05 -13.02 -6.87
CA SER A 116 -14.06 -13.64 -7.72
C SER A 116 -13.53 -14.92 -8.39
N PRO A 117 -14.42 -15.84 -8.83
CA PRO A 117 -13.99 -17.04 -9.56
C PRO A 117 -13.19 -16.71 -10.84
N SER A 118 -13.52 -15.63 -11.55
CA SER A 118 -12.78 -15.19 -12.73
C SER A 118 -11.38 -14.71 -12.38
N GLU A 119 -11.20 -13.97 -11.29
CA GLU A 119 -9.90 -13.54 -10.82
C GLU A 119 -9.05 -14.71 -10.30
N ALA A 120 -9.67 -15.66 -9.59
CA ALA A 120 -8.99 -16.87 -9.11
C ALA A 120 -8.42 -17.73 -10.25
N ALA A 121 -9.04 -17.67 -11.43
CA ALA A 121 -8.61 -18.42 -12.62
C ALA A 121 -7.46 -17.77 -13.39
N LEU A 122 -7.07 -16.52 -13.06
CA LEU A 122 -6.02 -15.79 -13.80
C LEU A 122 -4.61 -16.32 -13.53
N ALA A 123 -4.37 -16.84 -12.34
CA ALA A 123 -3.05 -17.39 -11.98
C ALA A 123 -3.16 -18.55 -10.98
N ALA A 124 -2.28 -19.54 -11.17
CA ALA A 124 -2.14 -20.71 -10.28
C ALA A 124 -0.89 -20.54 -9.39
N ASP A 125 -0.74 -19.39 -8.76
CA ASP A 125 0.36 -19.04 -7.87
C ASP A 125 -0.08 -19.15 -6.42
N GLU A 126 0.76 -19.67 -5.53
CA GLU A 126 0.43 -19.83 -4.10
C GLU A 126 0.16 -18.51 -3.38
N HIS A 127 0.74 -17.42 -3.87
CA HIS A 127 0.56 -16.07 -3.33
C HIS A 127 -0.58 -15.30 -4.01
N TRP A 128 -1.27 -15.90 -4.99
CA TRP A 128 -2.24 -15.18 -5.82
C TRP A 128 -3.35 -14.51 -5.00
N ALA A 129 -3.86 -15.18 -3.98
CA ALA A 129 -4.86 -14.57 -3.10
C ALA A 129 -4.33 -13.32 -2.37
N ALA A 130 -3.05 -13.32 -1.97
CA ALA A 130 -2.40 -12.15 -1.37
C ALA A 130 -2.21 -11.03 -2.41
N VAL A 131 -1.79 -11.37 -3.63
CA VAL A 131 -1.63 -10.42 -4.75
C VAL A 131 -2.94 -9.69 -5.02
N VAL A 132 -4.05 -10.43 -5.17
CA VAL A 132 -5.38 -9.83 -5.46
C VAL A 132 -5.86 -8.98 -4.27
N TRP A 133 -5.67 -9.43 -3.03
CA TRP A 133 -5.98 -8.63 -1.85
C TRP A 133 -5.25 -7.30 -1.88
N CYS A 134 -3.92 -7.32 -1.98
CA CYS A 134 -3.10 -6.11 -2.00
C CYS A 134 -3.43 -5.21 -3.19
N ALA A 135 -3.71 -5.78 -4.36
CA ALA A 135 -4.13 -5.01 -5.54
C ALA A 135 -5.44 -4.25 -5.29
N LYS A 136 -6.44 -4.90 -4.71
CA LYS A 136 -7.73 -4.26 -4.39
C LYS A 136 -7.62 -3.24 -3.27
N GLU A 137 -6.79 -3.48 -2.25
CA GLU A 137 -6.47 -2.49 -1.22
C GLU A 137 -5.74 -1.27 -1.81
N ALA A 138 -4.81 -1.47 -2.73
CA ALA A 138 -4.14 -0.37 -3.43
C ALA A 138 -5.15 0.45 -4.27
N LEU A 139 -6.02 -0.21 -5.02
CA LEU A 139 -7.10 0.44 -5.78
C LEU A 139 -8.07 1.20 -4.87
N PHE A 140 -8.45 0.62 -3.74
CA PHE A 140 -9.31 1.27 -2.73
C PHE A 140 -8.68 2.56 -2.20
N LYS A 141 -7.39 2.51 -1.85
CA LYS A 141 -6.63 3.67 -1.38
C LYS A 141 -6.49 4.73 -2.48
N MET A 142 -6.27 4.32 -3.73
CA MET A 142 -6.24 5.22 -4.88
C MET A 142 -7.60 5.90 -5.09
N ALA A 143 -8.71 5.15 -5.05
CA ALA A 143 -10.07 5.67 -5.18
C ALA A 143 -10.37 6.76 -4.15
N GLY A 144 -9.95 6.59 -2.90
CA GLY A 144 -10.00 7.59 -1.83
C GLY A 144 -11.40 8.08 -1.47
N ARG A 145 -12.43 7.30 -1.77
CA ARG A 145 -13.84 7.61 -1.49
C ARG A 145 -14.53 6.48 -0.72
N GLU A 146 -15.62 6.78 -0.05
CA GLU A 146 -16.45 5.80 0.66
C GLU A 146 -17.35 5.00 -0.28
N GLY A 147 -17.88 3.88 0.22
CA GLY A 147 -18.86 3.05 -0.49
C GLY A 147 -18.29 2.20 -1.63
N VAL A 148 -16.97 2.05 -1.70
CA VAL A 148 -16.31 1.21 -2.70
C VAL A 148 -16.42 -0.25 -2.29
N ASP A 149 -16.90 -1.09 -3.21
CA ASP A 149 -17.07 -2.53 -3.01
C ASP A 149 -16.02 -3.31 -3.81
N PHE A 150 -15.29 -4.22 -3.14
CA PHE A 150 -14.18 -4.97 -3.73
C PHE A 150 -14.59 -5.93 -4.84
N MET A 151 -15.84 -6.41 -4.81
CA MET A 151 -16.34 -7.36 -5.82
C MET A 151 -17.01 -6.66 -6.99
N ARG A 152 -17.70 -5.54 -6.73
CA ARG A 152 -18.47 -4.81 -7.73
C ARG A 152 -17.64 -3.79 -8.49
N ASP A 153 -16.84 -3.00 -7.75
CA ASP A 153 -16.21 -1.80 -8.27
C ASP A 153 -14.76 -2.01 -8.70
N MET A 154 -14.18 -3.17 -8.35
CA MET A 154 -12.79 -3.54 -8.66
C MET A 154 -12.70 -4.94 -9.21
N GLN A 155 -12.01 -5.08 -10.33
CA GLN A 155 -11.78 -6.38 -10.97
C GLN A 155 -10.36 -6.45 -11.53
N ILE A 156 -9.61 -7.49 -11.17
CA ILE A 156 -8.37 -7.82 -11.89
C ILE A 156 -8.77 -8.55 -13.18
N VAL A 157 -8.39 -8.01 -14.32
CA VAL A 157 -8.82 -8.51 -15.64
C VAL A 157 -7.73 -9.25 -16.38
N ALA A 158 -6.46 -8.94 -16.09
CA ALA A 158 -5.32 -9.66 -16.65
C ALA A 158 -4.13 -9.65 -15.67
N VAL A 159 -3.28 -10.65 -15.82
CA VAL A 159 -1.98 -10.74 -15.15
C VAL A 159 -0.95 -11.21 -16.16
N GLU A 160 0.15 -10.49 -16.25
CA GLU A 160 1.32 -10.94 -16.97
C GLU A 160 2.21 -11.71 -16.00
N PRO A 161 2.72 -12.89 -16.41
CA PRO A 161 3.63 -13.64 -15.56
C PRO A 161 4.85 -12.80 -15.20
N PRO A 162 5.48 -13.04 -14.04
CA PRO A 162 6.66 -12.31 -13.62
C PRO A 162 7.74 -12.41 -14.71
N VAL A 163 8.25 -11.27 -15.13
CA VAL A 163 9.31 -11.18 -16.14
C VAL A 163 10.62 -11.75 -15.59
N ASP A 164 10.72 -11.83 -14.25
CA ASP A 164 11.87 -12.39 -13.53
C ASP A 164 11.38 -13.13 -12.28
N PHE A 165 11.49 -14.47 -12.29
CA PHE A 165 11.14 -15.32 -11.16
C PHE A 165 11.95 -15.02 -9.90
N VAL A 166 13.12 -14.39 -10.01
CA VAL A 166 13.99 -14.06 -8.87
C VAL A 166 13.43 -12.89 -8.05
N GLN A 167 12.59 -12.03 -8.65
CA GLN A 167 12.01 -10.87 -7.97
C GLN A 167 10.48 -10.94 -7.80
N GLY A 168 9.84 -12.02 -8.27
CA GLY A 168 8.39 -12.24 -8.11
C GLY A 168 7.53 -11.03 -8.48
N ARG A 169 7.76 -10.44 -9.66
CA ARG A 169 7.02 -9.26 -10.13
C ARG A 169 5.82 -9.68 -10.96
N TRP A 170 4.66 -9.13 -10.63
CA TRP A 170 3.44 -9.23 -11.44
C TRP A 170 3.13 -7.87 -12.04
N HIS A 171 2.76 -7.86 -13.30
CA HIS A 171 2.07 -6.75 -13.94
C HIS A 171 0.59 -7.11 -14.02
N LEU A 172 -0.25 -6.32 -13.36
CA LEU A 172 -1.68 -6.55 -13.26
C LEU A 172 -2.42 -5.45 -14.01
N VAL A 173 -3.43 -5.86 -14.76
CA VAL A 173 -4.42 -4.93 -15.32
C VAL A 173 -5.71 -5.12 -14.55
N ALA A 174 -6.22 -4.02 -13.99
CA ALA A 174 -7.45 -4.00 -13.21
C ALA A 174 -8.44 -2.98 -13.78
N ARG A 175 -9.71 -3.12 -13.42
CA ARG A 175 -10.73 -2.09 -13.61
C ARG A 175 -11.17 -1.55 -12.27
N LEU A 176 -11.17 -0.23 -12.15
CA LEU A 176 -11.70 0.51 -11.02
C LEU A 176 -12.83 1.40 -11.54
N PHE A 177 -14.07 1.13 -11.14
CA PHE A 177 -15.29 1.79 -11.66
C PHE A 177 -15.41 1.72 -13.20
N GLY A 178 -14.87 0.67 -13.82
CA GLY A 178 -14.85 0.48 -15.26
C GLY A 178 -13.62 1.05 -15.98
N GLU A 179 -12.87 1.94 -15.34
CA GLU A 179 -11.63 2.51 -15.88
C GLU A 179 -10.44 1.57 -15.63
N GLU A 180 -9.57 1.45 -16.62
CA GLU A 180 -8.41 0.57 -16.55
C GLU A 180 -7.28 1.20 -15.71
N VAL A 181 -6.70 0.40 -14.83
CA VAL A 181 -5.59 0.76 -13.94
C VAL A 181 -4.55 -0.35 -13.98
N GLU A 182 -3.31 0.02 -14.23
CA GLU A 182 -2.18 -0.90 -14.14
C GLU A 182 -1.58 -0.90 -12.73
N LEU A 183 -1.16 -2.09 -12.28
CA LEU A 183 -0.49 -2.25 -10.98
C LEU A 183 0.74 -3.14 -11.14
N ARG A 184 1.68 -2.95 -10.23
CA ARG A 184 2.82 -3.83 -10.08
C ARG A 184 2.79 -4.53 -8.72
N GLY A 185 2.96 -5.86 -8.75
CA GLY A 185 3.17 -6.69 -7.55
C GLY A 185 4.62 -7.15 -7.45
N VAL A 186 5.18 -7.13 -6.25
CA VAL A 186 6.57 -7.48 -5.95
C VAL A 186 6.62 -8.27 -4.66
N VAL A 187 7.28 -9.43 -4.66
CA VAL A 187 7.74 -10.08 -3.43
C VAL A 187 9.02 -9.37 -3.01
N ILE A 188 8.97 -8.65 -1.89
CA ILE A 188 10.11 -7.81 -1.45
C ILE A 188 11.14 -8.61 -0.65
N ASP A 189 10.69 -9.68 0.01
CA ASP A 189 11.50 -10.69 0.69
C ASP A 189 10.69 -11.98 0.89
N ALA A 190 11.20 -12.95 1.63
CA ALA A 190 10.53 -14.24 1.87
C ALA A 190 9.17 -14.12 2.61
N GLU A 191 8.86 -12.98 3.21
CA GLU A 191 7.71 -12.80 4.11
C GLU A 191 6.71 -11.73 3.63
N HIS A 192 7.08 -10.87 2.66
CA HIS A 192 6.28 -9.71 2.31
C HIS A 192 6.00 -9.56 0.82
N ILE A 193 4.78 -9.16 0.54
CA ILE A 193 4.33 -8.73 -0.78
C ILE A 193 3.95 -7.25 -0.77
N LEU A 194 4.31 -6.54 -1.82
CA LEU A 194 3.98 -5.15 -2.08
C LEU A 194 3.24 -5.04 -3.41
N VAL A 195 2.10 -4.36 -3.43
CA VAL A 195 1.39 -4.03 -4.68
C VAL A 195 1.12 -2.52 -4.72
N PHE A 196 1.32 -1.91 -5.88
CA PHE A 196 1.08 -0.49 -6.09
C PHE A 196 0.60 -0.19 -7.51
N THR A 197 -0.17 0.89 -7.67
CA THR A 197 -0.64 1.39 -8.97
C THR A 197 0.52 1.97 -9.79
N LEU A 198 0.43 1.89 -11.11
CA LEU A 198 1.40 2.42 -12.08
C LEU A 198 0.93 3.72 -12.74
#